data_5928467a9e549bf116708fd726f30c1a
#
_entry.id   5928467a9e549bf116708fd726f30c1a
#
_cell.length_a   1.000
_cell.length_b   1.000
_cell.length_c   1.000
_cell.angle_alpha   90.00
_cell.angle_beta   90.00
_cell.angle_gamma   90.00
#
_symmetry.space_group_name_H-M   'P 1'
#
loop_
_entity.id
_entity.type
_entity.pdbx_description
1 polymer ?
#
loop_
_entity_poly.entity_id
_entity_poly.type
_entity_poly.pdbx_seq_one_letter_code
_entity_poly.pdbx_strand_id
1 'polypeptide(L)'
;MQNGRWLTGGVSNHTVFQQYGKWEMRFRVDKSDEVSFHLLLWPKNEVWPPEIDFLESVDGTRATASAAVHYRNANGSQGRVMQGINGDFSRWNVVGVEWGPGIVRMTMNGKIWSEWSDARVPATPMWLGVQLEAGACQRIAEWNLGTTCPRAGTPSNAAMEVDWVTVYAPGW
;
A
#
# COMPACT_ATOMS: atom_id res chain seq x y z
N MET A 1 12.79 16.63 8.58
CA MET A 1 12.05 17.24 9.71
C MET A 1 12.12 18.75 9.65
N GLN A 2 11.05 19.44 10.01
CA GLN A 2 11.02 20.90 10.13
C GLN A 2 10.50 21.27 11.53
N ASN A 3 11.25 22.09 12.27
CA ASN A 3 10.91 22.50 13.64
C ASN A 3 10.58 21.31 14.58
N GLY A 4 11.33 20.22 14.50
CA GLY A 4 11.12 19.03 15.31
C GLY A 4 9.93 18.16 14.91
N ARG A 5 9.23 18.46 13.83
CA ARG A 5 8.10 17.70 13.30
C ARG A 5 8.43 17.07 11.96
N TRP A 6 7.94 15.87 11.75
CA TRP A 6 7.93 15.26 10.43
C TRP A 6 6.90 15.97 9.54
N LEU A 7 7.32 16.32 8.34
CA LEU A 7 6.42 16.69 7.25
C LEU A 7 6.48 15.55 6.25
N THR A 8 5.34 14.98 5.95
CA THR A 8 5.20 13.88 5.00
C THR A 8 4.29 14.31 3.86
N GLY A 9 4.29 13.55 2.80
CA GLY A 9 3.50 13.86 1.63
C GLY A 9 3.04 12.61 0.92
N GLY A 10 2.09 12.80 0.05
CA GLY A 10 1.59 11.79 -0.86
C GLY A 10 1.31 12.38 -2.22
N VAL A 11 1.20 11.52 -3.20
CA VAL A 11 0.72 11.86 -4.53
C VAL A 11 -0.43 10.94 -4.89
N SER A 12 -1.37 11.47 -5.64
CA SER A 12 -2.52 10.72 -6.11
C SER A 12 -2.81 10.99 -7.57
N ASN A 13 -3.26 9.99 -8.29
CA ASN A 13 -3.65 10.15 -9.69
C ASN A 13 -5.18 10.28 -9.81
N HIS A 14 -5.72 11.40 -9.37
CA HIS A 14 -7.15 11.71 -9.47
C HIS A 14 -7.67 11.88 -10.90
N THR A 15 -6.83 11.85 -11.90
CA THR A 15 -7.23 11.99 -13.30
C THR A 15 -7.49 10.66 -13.98
N VAL A 16 -7.03 9.54 -13.40
CA VAL A 16 -7.20 8.19 -13.92
C VAL A 16 -8.02 7.37 -12.94
N PHE A 17 -9.32 7.25 -13.21
CA PHE A 17 -10.20 6.36 -12.48
C PHE A 17 -10.48 5.13 -13.32
N GLN A 18 -10.30 3.96 -12.74
CA GLN A 18 -10.52 2.72 -13.45
C GLN A 18 -11.17 1.69 -12.54
N GLN A 19 -12.15 0.98 -13.05
CA GLN A 19 -12.68 -0.23 -12.45
C GLN A 19 -11.98 -1.41 -13.09
N TYR A 20 -11.30 -2.22 -12.27
CA TYR A 20 -10.47 -3.34 -12.70
C TYR A 20 -9.25 -2.92 -13.52
N GLY A 21 -8.35 -3.84 -13.77
CA GLY A 21 -7.12 -3.61 -14.51
C GLY A 21 -5.88 -3.96 -13.71
N LYS A 22 -4.75 -3.38 -14.10
CA LYS A 22 -3.47 -3.64 -13.46
C LYS A 22 -2.74 -2.32 -13.22
N TRP A 23 -2.14 -2.19 -12.05
CA TRP A 23 -1.20 -1.12 -11.72
C TRP A 23 0.14 -1.74 -11.37
N GLU A 24 1.20 -1.18 -11.89
CA GLU A 24 2.57 -1.53 -11.54
C GLU A 24 3.37 -0.28 -11.24
N MET A 25 4.24 -0.35 -10.25
CA MET A 25 5.12 0.73 -9.87
C MET A 25 6.52 0.19 -9.56
N ARG A 26 7.56 0.86 -10.06
CA ARG A 26 8.94 0.62 -9.67
C ARG A 26 9.36 1.68 -8.67
N PHE A 27 9.71 1.25 -7.45
CA PHE A 27 9.98 2.13 -6.34
C PHE A 27 11.04 1.58 -5.39
N ARG A 28 11.52 2.43 -4.50
CA ARG A 28 12.28 2.11 -3.29
C ARG A 28 11.98 3.11 -2.19
N VAL A 29 12.23 2.73 -0.91
CA VAL A 29 11.95 3.59 0.25
C VAL A 29 13.12 3.56 1.23
N ASP A 30 13.57 4.71 1.68
CA ASP A 30 14.59 4.83 2.72
C ASP A 30 14.13 4.18 4.03
N LYS A 31 15.09 3.60 4.76
CA LYS A 31 14.86 3.06 6.10
C LYS A 31 14.55 4.21 7.07
N SER A 32 13.49 4.04 7.86
CA SER A 32 13.10 4.99 8.89
C SER A 32 12.07 4.36 9.83
N ASP A 33 12.31 4.45 11.13
CA ASP A 33 11.34 3.99 12.12
C ASP A 33 10.14 4.92 12.28
N GLU A 34 10.23 6.17 11.82
CA GLU A 34 9.16 7.15 11.96
C GLU A 34 8.28 7.30 10.72
N VAL A 35 8.70 6.76 9.57
CA VAL A 35 7.97 6.92 8.32
C VAL A 35 7.50 5.57 7.80
N SER A 36 6.19 5.42 7.65
CA SER A 36 5.56 4.32 6.92
C SER A 36 5.33 4.69 5.45
N PHE A 37 5.10 3.70 4.60
CA PHE A 37 4.67 3.93 3.24
C PHE A 37 3.43 3.11 2.89
N HIS A 38 2.60 3.64 1.98
CA HIS A 38 1.36 3.04 1.54
C HIS A 38 1.18 3.24 0.05
N LEU A 39 0.93 2.15 -0.67
CA LEU A 39 0.62 2.10 -2.09
C LEU A 39 -0.76 1.49 -2.23
N LEU A 40 -1.74 2.29 -2.62
CA LEU A 40 -3.13 1.89 -2.52
C LEU A 40 -3.97 2.32 -3.73
N LEU A 41 -5.10 1.67 -3.88
CA LEU A 41 -6.19 2.10 -4.74
C LEU A 41 -7.34 2.58 -3.86
N TRP A 42 -7.75 3.84 -4.03
CA TRP A 42 -8.79 4.51 -3.26
C TRP A 42 -10.06 4.71 -4.11
N PRO A 43 -11.25 4.55 -3.53
CA PRO A 43 -12.50 4.63 -4.27
C PRO A 43 -12.77 6.04 -4.80
N LYS A 44 -13.20 6.12 -6.06
CA LYS A 44 -13.56 7.37 -6.74
C LYS A 44 -14.60 8.20 -6.00
N ASN A 45 -15.51 7.55 -5.32
CA ASN A 45 -16.61 8.20 -4.58
C ASN A 45 -16.24 8.62 -3.16
N GLU A 46 -14.97 8.44 -2.75
CA GLU A 46 -14.44 8.77 -1.42
C GLU A 46 -15.17 8.08 -0.25
N VAL A 47 -15.89 6.99 -0.51
CA VAL A 47 -16.63 6.23 0.50
C VAL A 47 -15.83 4.98 0.90
N TRP A 48 -15.30 4.97 2.09
CA TRP A 48 -14.55 3.83 2.64
C TRP A 48 -15.40 2.88 3.51
N PRO A 49 -15.21 1.55 3.51
CA PRO A 49 -14.51 0.85 2.43
C PRO A 49 -15.32 0.87 1.15
N PRO A 50 -14.72 0.57 -0.02
CA PRO A 50 -13.57 -0.30 -0.23
C PRO A 50 -12.23 0.44 -0.35
N GLU A 51 -11.12 -0.36 -0.24
CA GLU A 51 -9.74 0.07 -0.50
C GLU A 51 -8.90 -1.16 -0.87
N ILE A 52 -7.90 -0.99 -1.70
CA ILE A 52 -6.94 -2.05 -2.03
C ILE A 52 -5.53 -1.52 -1.77
N ASP A 53 -4.94 -1.92 -0.64
CA ASP A 53 -3.54 -1.63 -0.33
C ASP A 53 -2.68 -2.71 -0.97
N PHE A 54 -2.05 -2.40 -2.09
CA PHE A 54 -1.27 -3.42 -2.79
C PHE A 54 0.15 -3.57 -2.26
N LEU A 55 0.64 -2.59 -1.48
CA LEU A 55 1.80 -2.74 -0.61
C LEU A 55 1.88 -1.60 0.42
N GLU A 56 2.03 -1.96 1.69
CA GLU A 56 2.25 -1.01 2.77
C GLU A 56 3.23 -1.55 3.80
N SER A 57 3.95 -0.67 4.49
CA SER A 57 4.86 -1.08 5.57
C SER A 57 5.04 -0.01 6.63
N VAL A 58 4.94 -0.44 7.88
CA VAL A 58 5.37 0.29 9.07
C VAL A 58 6.75 -0.18 9.58
N ASP A 59 7.36 -1.18 8.94
CA ASP A 59 8.68 -1.70 9.30
C ASP A 59 9.79 -0.74 8.87
N GLY A 60 10.42 -0.08 9.83
CA GLY A 60 11.51 0.86 9.58
C GLY A 60 12.71 0.24 8.87
N THR A 61 12.94 -1.07 9.01
CA THR A 61 14.03 -1.77 8.32
C THR A 61 13.77 -2.04 6.85
N ARG A 62 12.51 -1.92 6.40
CA ARG A 62 12.02 -2.24 5.05
C ARG A 62 12.19 -3.71 4.66
N ALA A 63 12.24 -4.61 5.66
CA ALA A 63 12.36 -6.06 5.44
C ALA A 63 11.00 -6.75 5.30
N THR A 64 9.93 -6.10 5.73
CA THR A 64 8.57 -6.65 5.68
C THR A 64 7.57 -5.62 5.15
N ALA A 65 6.57 -6.10 4.45
CA ALA A 65 5.42 -5.32 4.03
C ALA A 65 4.17 -6.19 4.02
N SER A 66 3.01 -5.58 3.84
CA SER A 66 1.73 -6.26 3.70
C SER A 66 0.91 -5.68 2.57
N ALA A 67 -0.05 -6.45 2.11
CA ALA A 67 -1.16 -5.98 1.29
C ALA A 67 -2.47 -6.25 2.01
N ALA A 68 -3.47 -5.42 1.76
CA ALA A 68 -4.80 -5.58 2.31
C ALA A 68 -5.88 -5.27 1.28
N VAL A 69 -7.02 -5.93 1.41
CA VAL A 69 -8.25 -5.53 0.70
C VAL A 69 -9.33 -5.28 1.74
N HIS A 70 -9.78 -4.05 1.82
CA HIS A 70 -10.88 -3.63 2.67
C HIS A 70 -12.19 -3.69 1.89
N TYR A 71 -13.21 -4.28 2.50
CA TYR A 71 -14.51 -4.48 1.87
C TYR A 71 -15.66 -4.32 2.86
N ARG A 72 -16.88 -4.25 2.34
CA ARG A 72 -18.11 -4.23 3.13
C ARG A 72 -18.83 -5.56 3.03
N ASN A 73 -19.16 -6.14 4.16
CA ASN A 73 -20.00 -7.34 4.25
C ASN A 73 -21.45 -7.02 3.91
N ALA A 74 -22.24 -8.06 3.58
CA ALA A 74 -23.67 -7.91 3.27
C ALA A 74 -24.50 -7.30 4.43
N ASN A 75 -24.06 -7.48 5.67
CA ASN A 75 -24.68 -6.88 6.86
C ASN A 75 -24.22 -5.43 7.12
N GLY A 76 -23.43 -4.84 6.21
CA GLY A 76 -22.91 -3.49 6.32
C GLY A 76 -21.64 -3.34 7.17
N SER A 77 -21.19 -4.38 7.86
CA SER A 77 -19.94 -4.34 8.62
C SER A 77 -18.71 -4.27 7.70
N GLN A 78 -17.63 -3.71 8.21
CA GLN A 78 -16.34 -3.66 7.50
C GLN A 78 -15.64 -5.01 7.64
N GLY A 79 -14.93 -5.43 6.59
CA GLY A 79 -14.08 -6.59 6.57
C GLY A 79 -12.74 -6.27 5.92
N ARG A 80 -11.74 -7.09 6.23
CA ARG A 80 -10.39 -6.98 5.66
C ARG A 80 -9.80 -8.37 5.49
N VAL A 81 -9.14 -8.59 4.35
CA VAL A 81 -8.15 -9.67 4.19
C VAL A 81 -6.78 -9.04 4.08
N MET A 82 -5.77 -9.69 4.63
CA MET A 82 -4.40 -9.17 4.65
C MET A 82 -3.39 -10.30 4.50
N GLN A 83 -2.32 -10.04 3.77
CA GLN A 83 -1.20 -10.96 3.58
C GLN A 83 0.12 -10.21 3.71
N GLY A 84 1.08 -10.80 4.44
CA GLY A 84 2.42 -10.28 4.59
C GLY A 84 3.40 -10.83 3.55
N ILE A 85 4.44 -10.05 3.26
CA ILE A 85 5.56 -10.44 2.41
C ILE A 85 6.89 -9.97 3.00
N ASN A 86 7.93 -10.79 2.87
CA ASN A 86 9.31 -10.42 3.18
C ASN A 86 10.01 -9.93 1.90
N GLY A 87 10.89 -8.94 2.05
CA GLY A 87 11.65 -8.38 0.94
C GLY A 87 12.66 -7.35 1.40
N ASP A 88 13.38 -6.73 0.48
CA ASP A 88 14.19 -5.53 0.75
C ASP A 88 13.60 -4.35 -0.02
N PHE A 89 12.66 -3.65 0.62
CA PHE A 89 11.98 -2.50 0.04
C PHE A 89 12.83 -1.22 0.07
N SER A 90 14.05 -1.27 0.63
CA SER A 90 15.05 -0.22 0.49
C SER A 90 15.78 -0.27 -0.87
N ARG A 91 15.58 -1.34 -1.62
CA ARG A 91 16.06 -1.53 -3.00
C ARG A 91 14.94 -1.36 -4.00
N TRP A 92 15.31 -1.16 -5.27
CA TRP A 92 14.34 -1.10 -6.34
C TRP A 92 13.56 -2.41 -6.48
N ASN A 93 12.24 -2.32 -6.38
CA ASN A 93 11.30 -3.39 -6.64
C ASN A 93 10.23 -2.92 -7.61
N VAL A 94 9.69 -3.83 -8.40
CA VAL A 94 8.46 -3.63 -9.16
C VAL A 94 7.34 -4.32 -8.41
N VAL A 95 6.36 -3.56 -7.97
CA VAL A 95 5.19 -4.08 -7.26
C VAL A 95 3.93 -3.71 -8.00
N GLY A 96 2.89 -4.49 -7.84
CA GLY A 96 1.65 -4.22 -8.53
C GLY A 96 0.45 -4.94 -7.96
N VAL A 97 -0.69 -4.56 -8.49
CA VAL A 97 -1.97 -5.19 -8.25
C VAL A 97 -2.66 -5.49 -9.58
N GLU A 98 -3.14 -6.72 -9.71
CA GLU A 98 -4.03 -7.18 -10.78
C GLU A 98 -5.42 -7.33 -10.17
N TRP A 99 -6.36 -6.55 -10.64
CA TRP A 99 -7.70 -6.49 -10.08
C TRP A 99 -8.75 -6.73 -11.16
N GLY A 100 -9.53 -7.78 -10.97
CA GLY A 100 -10.62 -8.18 -11.86
C GLY A 100 -11.91 -8.49 -11.11
N PRO A 101 -12.99 -8.81 -11.83
CA PRO A 101 -14.23 -9.22 -11.19
C PRO A 101 -14.02 -10.42 -10.26
N GLY A 102 -14.25 -10.24 -8.96
CA GLY A 102 -14.11 -11.31 -7.98
C GLY A 102 -12.69 -11.76 -7.67
N ILE A 103 -11.65 -11.05 -8.13
CA ILE A 103 -10.26 -11.45 -7.90
C ILE A 103 -9.33 -10.24 -7.75
N VAL A 104 -8.39 -10.33 -6.78
CA VAL A 104 -7.27 -9.40 -6.62
C VAL A 104 -6.00 -10.22 -6.46
N ARG A 105 -4.96 -9.88 -7.21
CA ARG A 105 -3.62 -10.46 -7.11
C ARG A 105 -2.60 -9.39 -6.84
N MET A 106 -1.70 -9.65 -5.88
CA MET A 106 -0.57 -8.78 -5.61
C MET A 106 0.68 -9.36 -6.26
N THR A 107 1.44 -8.51 -6.94
CA THR A 107 2.65 -8.94 -7.65
C THR A 107 3.89 -8.23 -7.08
N MET A 108 5.02 -8.92 -7.11
CA MET A 108 6.34 -8.37 -6.82
C MET A 108 7.37 -8.97 -7.77
N ASN A 109 8.08 -8.11 -8.49
CA ASN A 109 9.13 -8.48 -9.44
C ASN A 109 8.65 -9.56 -10.45
N GLY A 110 7.43 -9.37 -10.99
CA GLY A 110 6.81 -10.23 -11.98
C GLY A 110 6.19 -11.53 -11.44
N LYS A 111 6.13 -11.71 -10.11
CA LYS A 111 5.56 -12.91 -9.50
C LYS A 111 4.35 -12.54 -8.64
N ILE A 112 3.28 -13.32 -8.75
CA ILE A 112 2.14 -13.24 -7.83
C ILE A 112 2.60 -13.80 -6.47
N TRP A 113 2.38 -13.04 -5.41
CA TRP A 113 2.69 -13.46 -4.05
C TRP A 113 1.47 -13.53 -3.13
N SER A 114 0.36 -12.92 -3.55
CA SER A 114 -0.93 -13.00 -2.84
C SER A 114 -2.05 -12.99 -3.87
N GLU A 115 -3.09 -13.77 -3.60
CA GLU A 115 -4.33 -13.79 -4.38
C GLU A 115 -5.51 -13.91 -3.42
N TRP A 116 -6.55 -13.13 -3.68
CA TRP A 116 -7.82 -13.24 -3.02
C TRP A 116 -8.95 -13.29 -4.05
N SER A 117 -9.73 -14.38 -4.02
CA SER A 117 -10.88 -14.62 -4.89
C SER A 117 -12.14 -14.69 -4.04
N ASP A 118 -13.06 -13.74 -4.19
CA ASP A 118 -14.27 -13.63 -3.39
C ASP A 118 -15.28 -12.70 -4.07
N ALA A 119 -16.57 -12.94 -3.86
CA ALA A 119 -17.63 -12.06 -4.35
C ALA A 119 -17.60 -10.63 -3.75
N ARG A 120 -16.89 -10.44 -2.62
CA ARG A 120 -16.72 -9.14 -1.94
C ARG A 120 -15.54 -8.33 -2.47
N VAL A 121 -14.81 -8.83 -3.48
CA VAL A 121 -13.79 -8.03 -4.16
C VAL A 121 -14.42 -6.73 -4.65
N PRO A 122 -13.81 -5.57 -4.36
CA PRO A 122 -14.37 -4.29 -4.76
C PRO A 122 -14.66 -4.19 -6.24
N ALA A 123 -15.75 -3.47 -6.59
CA ALA A 123 -16.16 -3.20 -7.96
C ALA A 123 -16.36 -1.69 -8.23
N THR A 124 -15.99 -0.84 -7.26
CA THR A 124 -16.05 0.62 -7.39
C THR A 124 -14.81 1.11 -8.13
N PRO A 125 -14.92 1.99 -9.15
CA PRO A 125 -13.74 2.59 -9.78
C PRO A 125 -12.83 3.24 -8.76
N MET A 126 -11.50 3.07 -8.90
CA MET A 126 -10.49 3.54 -7.96
C MET A 126 -9.38 4.33 -8.67
N TRP A 127 -8.65 5.12 -7.92
CA TRP A 127 -7.45 5.84 -8.32
C TRP A 127 -6.24 5.44 -7.47
N LEU A 128 -5.05 5.62 -8.00
CA LEU A 128 -3.79 5.31 -7.32
C LEU A 128 -3.43 6.39 -6.30
N GLY A 129 -3.20 5.98 -5.06
CA GLY A 129 -2.58 6.77 -4.00
C GLY A 129 -1.20 6.22 -3.63
N VAL A 130 -0.25 7.12 -3.40
CA VAL A 130 1.10 6.81 -2.93
C VAL A 130 1.40 7.75 -1.77
N GLN A 131 1.66 7.20 -0.58
CA GLN A 131 1.79 7.99 0.63
C GLN A 131 3.03 7.63 1.43
N LEU A 132 3.64 8.66 2.04
CA LEU A 132 4.53 8.53 3.18
C LEU A 132 3.85 9.18 4.39
N GLU A 133 3.81 8.45 5.51
CA GLU A 133 3.20 8.94 6.74
C GLU A 133 4.15 8.86 7.92
N ALA A 134 4.13 9.89 8.75
CA ALA A 134 4.87 9.91 10.02
C ALA A 134 4.15 9.11 11.11
N GLY A 135 4.88 8.73 12.16
CA GLY A 135 4.33 8.02 13.32
C GLY A 135 4.26 6.51 13.16
N ALA A 136 5.12 5.91 12.34
CA ALA A 136 5.15 4.46 12.15
C ALA A 136 5.39 3.69 13.46
N CYS A 137 6.34 4.12 14.31
CA CYS A 137 6.56 3.52 15.63
C CYS A 137 5.35 3.64 16.56
N GLN A 138 4.66 4.78 16.51
CA GLN A 138 3.43 4.96 17.28
C GLN A 138 2.35 3.99 16.83
N ARG A 139 2.12 3.84 15.52
CA ARG A 139 1.17 2.87 14.96
C ARG A 139 1.49 1.42 15.33
N ILE A 140 2.77 1.05 15.31
CA ILE A 140 3.21 -0.27 15.74
C ILE A 140 2.75 -0.55 17.18
N ALA A 141 2.91 0.40 18.08
CA ALA A 141 2.49 0.28 19.47
C ALA A 141 0.96 0.27 19.62
N GLU A 142 0.27 1.23 19.01
CA GLU A 142 -1.19 1.36 19.10
C GLU A 142 -1.94 0.16 18.50
N TRP A 143 -1.43 -0.40 17.40
CA TRP A 143 -2.07 -1.53 16.72
C TRP A 143 -1.55 -2.89 17.18
N ASN A 144 -0.62 -2.93 18.14
CA ASN A 144 -0.01 -4.14 18.67
C ASN A 144 0.51 -5.07 17.57
N LEU A 145 1.31 -4.54 16.65
CA LEU A 145 1.75 -5.26 15.45
C LEU A 145 2.86 -6.29 15.71
N GLY A 146 3.19 -6.57 16.98
CA GLY A 146 4.13 -7.64 17.36
C GLY A 146 5.59 -7.39 16.98
N THR A 147 5.94 -6.18 16.55
CA THR A 147 7.30 -5.76 16.26
C THR A 147 7.77 -4.66 17.21
N THR A 148 9.07 -4.47 17.32
CA THR A 148 9.66 -3.45 18.20
C THR A 148 10.14 -2.26 17.40
N CYS A 149 10.06 -1.08 18.00
CA CYS A 149 10.59 0.17 17.49
C CYS A 149 11.42 0.84 18.61
N PRO A 150 12.55 1.52 18.33
CA PRO A 150 13.16 1.68 17.00
C PRO A 150 13.97 0.44 16.53
N ARG A 151 14.13 0.27 15.21
CA ARG A 151 14.90 -0.84 14.61
C ARG A 151 15.93 -0.38 13.58
N ALA A 152 15.59 0.63 12.80
CA ALA A 152 16.42 1.16 11.71
C ALA A 152 16.95 2.57 12.01
N GLY A 153 16.47 3.19 13.09
CA GLY A 153 16.76 4.58 13.44
C GLY A 153 15.83 5.57 12.76
N THR A 154 15.99 6.84 13.11
CA THR A 154 15.15 7.95 12.70
C THR A 154 15.98 9.03 11.99
N PRO A 155 16.34 8.85 10.70
CA PRO A 155 17.07 9.86 9.95
C PRO A 155 16.23 11.14 9.85
N SER A 156 16.88 12.30 9.68
CA SER A 156 16.19 13.59 9.59
C SER A 156 15.30 13.74 8.38
N ASN A 157 15.51 12.93 7.35
CA ASN A 157 14.65 12.78 6.18
C ASN A 157 14.64 11.33 5.70
N ALA A 158 13.56 10.95 5.07
CA ALA A 158 13.40 9.68 4.39
C ALA A 158 12.58 9.91 3.12
N ALA A 159 13.00 9.30 2.02
CA ALA A 159 12.35 9.44 0.74
C ALA A 159 11.77 8.10 0.26
N MET A 160 10.68 8.18 -0.47
CA MET A 160 10.28 7.17 -1.44
C MET A 160 10.64 7.69 -2.82
N GLU A 161 11.36 6.90 -3.57
CA GLU A 161 11.68 7.19 -4.96
C GLU A 161 10.83 6.29 -5.86
N VAL A 162 10.15 6.90 -6.82
CA VAL A 162 9.36 6.22 -7.84
C VAL A 162 10.00 6.47 -9.18
N ASP A 163 10.38 5.41 -9.88
CA ASP A 163 10.96 5.47 -11.21
C ASP A 163 9.86 5.60 -12.27
N TRP A 164 8.87 4.74 -12.21
CA TRP A 164 7.71 4.75 -13.10
C TRP A 164 6.47 4.13 -12.46
N VAL A 165 5.32 4.50 -12.99
CA VAL A 165 4.03 3.88 -12.75
C VAL A 165 3.41 3.56 -14.10
N THR A 166 2.84 2.35 -14.22
CA THR A 166 2.06 1.96 -15.41
C THR A 166 0.67 1.49 -14.97
N VAL A 167 -0.32 1.93 -15.69
CA VAL A 167 -1.72 1.52 -15.51
C VAL A 167 -2.20 0.85 -16.80
N TYR A 168 -2.69 -0.37 -16.67
CA TYR A 168 -3.23 -1.15 -17.78
C TYR A 168 -4.75 -1.23 -17.67
N ALA A 169 -5.43 -1.04 -18.79
CA ALA A 169 -6.87 -1.25 -18.89
C ALA A 169 -7.25 -2.71 -18.56
N PRO A 170 -8.51 -2.98 -18.17
CA PRO A 170 -8.99 -4.35 -18.01
C PRO A 170 -8.79 -5.17 -19.29
N GLY A 171 -8.49 -6.48 -19.11
CA GLY A 171 -8.26 -7.40 -20.25
C GLY A 171 -6.78 -7.76 -20.49
N TRP A 172 -5.92 -7.41 -19.53
CA TRP A 172 -4.50 -7.86 -19.48
C TRP A 172 -4.35 -9.35 -19.14
#